data_dc8a80ecad121d82c9d7f10d6dd23170
#
_entry.id   dc8a80ecad121d82c9d7f10d6dd23170
#
_cell.length_a   1.000
_cell.length_b   1.000
_cell.length_c   1.000
_cell.angle_alpha   90.00
_cell.angle_beta   90.00
_cell.angle_gamma   90.00
#
_symmetry.space_group_name_H-M   'P 1'
#
loop_
_entity.id
_entity.type
_entity.pdbx_description
1 polymer ?
#
loop_
_entity_poly.entity_id
_entity_poly.type
_entity_poly.pdbx_seq_one_letter_code
_entity_poly.pdbx_strand_id
1 'polypeptide(L)'
;KDACRAVVAMKELKNEEFFIPHSSFIVKGAELLDYKSLSSVDDPIYIRYKQEVSDPSGLTAVLTETKARTREELEQNISAIEECLKPFSTYIPVHFTDRPEEYSKYWAIRSGIFPSVGGTRQPGTTCLIEDVAFHIEDLPEATAALQQLIARHGYDDACIYGHALEGNYHFILNQSFSTDTEVKRYEDLMNDVKTLVVDKYDGSLKAEHGTGRNMAPFVTVSYTH
;
A
#
# COMPACT_ATOMS: atom_id res chain seq x y z
N LYS A 1 7.09 -7.12 5.50
CA LYS A 1 7.78 -7.82 4.40
C LYS A 1 6.98 -9.03 3.88
N ASP A 2 6.43 -9.89 4.73
CA ASP A 2 5.74 -11.10 4.28
C ASP A 2 4.48 -10.78 3.46
N ALA A 3 3.72 -9.76 3.84
CA ALA A 3 2.59 -9.29 3.04
C ALA A 3 3.03 -8.84 1.62
N CYS A 4 4.16 -8.13 1.50
CA CYS A 4 4.70 -7.74 0.20
C CYS A 4 5.17 -8.96 -0.60
N ARG A 5 5.82 -9.95 0.03
CA ARG A 5 6.21 -11.20 -0.64
C ARG A 5 5.00 -11.98 -1.13
N ALA A 6 3.90 -11.99 -0.34
CA ALA A 6 2.65 -12.58 -0.77
C ALA A 6 2.08 -11.88 -2.01
N VAL A 7 2.14 -10.53 -2.07
CA VAL A 7 1.72 -9.77 -3.25
C VAL A 7 2.59 -10.10 -4.46
N VAL A 8 3.92 -10.17 -4.31
CA VAL A 8 4.84 -10.57 -5.38
C VAL A 8 4.48 -11.96 -5.91
N ALA A 9 4.25 -12.94 -5.02
CA ALA A 9 3.86 -14.28 -5.42
C ALA A 9 2.52 -14.31 -6.15
N MET A 10 1.53 -13.53 -5.70
CA MET A 10 0.23 -13.42 -6.35
C MET A 10 0.30 -12.77 -7.74
N LYS A 11 1.25 -11.84 -7.98
CA LYS A 11 1.43 -11.18 -9.29
C LYS A 11 1.78 -12.18 -10.38
N GLU A 12 2.49 -13.25 -10.04
CA GLU A 12 2.93 -14.27 -10.98
C GLU A 12 1.83 -15.29 -11.35
N LEU A 13 0.69 -15.30 -10.64
CA LEU A 13 -0.39 -16.24 -10.91
C LEU A 13 -1.08 -15.92 -12.24
N LYS A 14 -1.05 -16.88 -13.15
CA LYS A 14 -1.64 -16.80 -14.50
C LYS A 14 -2.55 -17.98 -14.77
N ASN A 15 -3.60 -17.74 -15.52
CA ASN A 15 -4.40 -18.80 -16.10
C ASN A 15 -3.88 -19.04 -17.54
N GLU A 16 -3.26 -20.18 -17.76
CA GLU A 16 -2.60 -20.55 -19.04
C GLU A 16 -3.59 -20.76 -20.18
N GLU A 17 -4.88 -20.90 -19.90
CA GLU A 17 -5.92 -21.08 -20.94
C GLU A 17 -6.24 -19.78 -21.71
N PHE A 18 -5.75 -18.63 -21.27
CA PHE A 18 -6.01 -17.36 -21.94
C PHE A 18 -4.87 -16.92 -22.85
N PHE A 19 -5.13 -16.93 -24.16
CA PHE A 19 -4.21 -16.44 -25.21
C PHE A 19 -3.98 -14.90 -25.22
N ILE A 20 -4.61 -14.14 -24.34
CA ILE A 20 -4.47 -12.68 -24.28
C ILE A 20 -3.60 -12.30 -23.08
N PRO A 21 -2.40 -11.72 -23.28
CA PRO A 21 -1.39 -11.56 -22.21
C PRO A 21 -1.87 -10.83 -20.95
N HIS A 22 -2.73 -9.80 -21.08
CA HIS A 22 -3.22 -9.02 -19.94
C HIS A 22 -4.48 -9.60 -19.27
N SER A 23 -5.17 -10.55 -19.89
CA SER A 23 -6.35 -11.20 -19.29
C SER A 23 -6.01 -12.49 -18.53
N SER A 24 -4.78 -12.99 -18.67
CA SER A 24 -4.33 -14.25 -18.06
C SER A 24 -4.00 -14.13 -16.57
N PHE A 25 -3.76 -12.94 -16.03
CA PHE A 25 -3.48 -12.76 -14.61
C PHE A 25 -4.73 -13.03 -13.78
N ILE A 26 -4.60 -13.91 -12.79
CA ILE A 26 -5.68 -14.31 -11.89
C ILE A 26 -6.04 -13.16 -10.93
N VAL A 27 -5.05 -12.50 -10.34
CA VAL A 27 -5.25 -11.37 -9.43
C VAL A 27 -5.38 -10.09 -10.23
N LYS A 28 -6.44 -9.33 -9.98
CA LYS A 28 -6.77 -8.07 -10.67
C LYS A 28 -6.41 -6.83 -9.87
N GLY A 29 -6.25 -6.98 -8.57
CA GLY A 29 -5.84 -5.93 -7.67
C GLY A 29 -5.38 -6.50 -6.34
N ALA A 30 -4.40 -5.88 -5.71
CA ALA A 30 -4.00 -6.15 -4.34
C ALA A 30 -3.64 -4.82 -3.67
N GLU A 31 -4.48 -4.42 -2.72
CA GLU A 31 -4.29 -3.22 -1.91
C GLU A 31 -3.59 -3.61 -0.61
N LEU A 32 -2.44 -3.03 -0.35
CA LEU A 32 -1.75 -3.20 0.91
C LEU A 32 -2.10 -2.05 1.85
N LEU A 33 -2.39 -2.38 3.10
CA LEU A 33 -2.68 -1.43 4.17
C LEU A 33 -1.78 -1.76 5.36
N ASP A 34 -0.89 -0.86 5.71
CA ASP A 34 -0.03 -1.05 6.88
C ASP A 34 -0.79 -0.86 8.21
N TYR A 35 -0.13 -1.15 9.31
CA TYR A 35 -0.70 -1.01 10.65
C TYR A 35 -1.28 0.38 10.91
N LYS A 36 -0.58 1.44 10.50
CA LYS A 36 -1.00 2.82 10.73
C LYS A 36 -2.26 3.16 9.93
N SER A 37 -2.31 2.70 8.68
CA SER A 37 -3.51 2.80 7.84
C SER A 37 -4.70 2.10 8.48
N LEU A 38 -4.53 0.86 8.93
CA LEU A 38 -5.57 0.08 9.61
C LEU A 38 -6.03 0.75 10.91
N SER A 39 -5.09 1.33 11.68
CA SER A 39 -5.41 1.98 12.95
C SER A 39 -6.10 3.34 12.80
N SER A 40 -6.02 3.94 11.62
CA SER A 40 -6.65 5.22 11.33
C SER A 40 -8.17 5.12 11.13
N VAL A 41 -8.69 3.93 10.83
CA VAL A 41 -10.11 3.68 10.61
C VAL A 41 -10.71 2.96 11.83
N ASP A 42 -11.93 3.33 12.19
CA ASP A 42 -12.67 2.70 13.30
C ASP A 42 -13.40 1.44 12.78
N ASP A 43 -12.66 0.33 12.64
CA ASP A 43 -13.19 -0.92 12.16
C ASP A 43 -13.15 -2.01 13.26
N PRO A 44 -14.30 -2.68 13.52
CA PRO A 44 -14.38 -3.70 14.58
C PRO A 44 -13.42 -4.88 14.39
N ILE A 45 -13.12 -5.26 13.14
CA ILE A 45 -12.20 -6.37 12.85
C ILE A 45 -10.79 -5.97 13.29
N TYR A 46 -10.36 -4.77 12.91
CA TYR A 46 -9.06 -4.26 13.29
C TYR A 46 -8.92 -4.07 14.80
N ILE A 47 -9.96 -3.51 15.46
CA ILE A 47 -9.97 -3.33 16.93
C ILE A 47 -9.75 -4.67 17.63
N ARG A 48 -10.42 -5.72 17.19
CA ARG A 48 -10.23 -7.07 17.72
C ARG A 48 -8.79 -7.55 17.59
N TYR A 49 -8.18 -7.41 16.40
CA TYR A 49 -6.79 -7.82 16.17
C TYR A 49 -5.79 -7.04 17.01
N LYS A 50 -6.00 -5.74 17.18
CA LYS A 50 -5.18 -4.90 18.05
C LYS A 50 -5.16 -5.41 19.50
N GLN A 51 -6.25 -6.04 19.96
CA GLN A 51 -6.35 -6.61 21.31
C GLN A 51 -5.70 -7.98 21.42
N GLU A 52 -5.69 -8.77 20.34
CA GLU A 52 -5.21 -10.16 20.34
C GLU A 52 -3.70 -10.25 20.02
N VAL A 53 -3.09 -9.23 19.47
CA VAL A 53 -1.68 -9.23 19.04
C VAL A 53 -0.84 -8.40 20.00
N SER A 54 0.20 -8.99 20.55
CA SER A 54 1.10 -8.34 21.53
C SER A 54 1.89 -7.15 20.94
N ASP A 55 2.27 -7.24 19.67
CA ASP A 55 2.89 -6.14 18.92
C ASP A 55 2.18 -5.97 17.57
N PRO A 56 1.22 -5.04 17.50
CA PRO A 56 0.47 -4.81 16.28
C PRO A 56 1.24 -4.01 15.22
N SER A 57 2.44 -3.50 15.50
CA SER A 57 3.19 -2.64 14.56
C SER A 57 3.54 -3.35 13.24
N GLY A 58 3.63 -4.68 13.26
CA GLY A 58 3.85 -5.51 12.08
C GLY A 58 2.60 -5.95 11.33
N LEU A 59 1.40 -5.63 11.86
CA LEU A 59 0.15 -5.96 11.19
C LEU A 59 0.04 -5.25 9.84
N THR A 60 -0.35 -6.03 8.83
CA THR A 60 -0.56 -5.54 7.48
C THR A 60 -1.73 -6.32 6.87
N ALA A 61 -2.67 -5.63 6.26
CA ALA A 61 -3.73 -6.26 5.49
C ALA A 61 -3.44 -6.18 4.00
N VAL A 62 -3.88 -7.18 3.25
CA VAL A 62 -3.90 -7.17 1.80
C VAL A 62 -5.32 -7.46 1.35
N LEU A 63 -5.96 -6.49 0.70
CA LEU A 63 -7.25 -6.66 0.07
C LEU A 63 -7.03 -7.07 -1.38
N THR A 64 -7.41 -8.30 -1.72
CA THR A 64 -7.15 -8.89 -3.04
C THR A 64 -8.45 -9.03 -3.84
N GLU A 65 -8.40 -8.66 -5.10
CA GLU A 65 -9.51 -8.80 -6.05
C GLU A 65 -9.15 -9.81 -7.15
N THR A 66 -10.10 -10.73 -7.43
CA THR A 66 -10.08 -11.60 -8.61
C THR A 66 -11.41 -11.52 -9.34
N LYS A 67 -11.38 -11.74 -10.66
CA LYS A 67 -12.56 -11.74 -11.53
C LYS A 67 -12.49 -12.90 -12.51
N ALA A 68 -13.65 -13.48 -12.79
CA ALA A 68 -13.79 -14.57 -13.76
C ALA A 68 -15.07 -14.40 -14.58
N ARG A 69 -15.19 -15.15 -15.67
CA ARG A 69 -16.38 -15.15 -16.55
C ARG A 69 -17.42 -16.14 -16.09
N THR A 70 -16.99 -17.22 -15.45
CA THR A 70 -17.85 -18.29 -14.93
C THR A 70 -17.60 -18.52 -13.44
N ARG A 71 -18.52 -19.20 -12.79
CA ARG A 71 -18.38 -19.60 -11.38
C ARG A 71 -17.23 -20.56 -11.17
N GLU A 72 -17.10 -21.52 -12.07
CA GLU A 72 -16.05 -22.55 -12.04
C GLU A 72 -14.66 -21.91 -12.17
N GLU A 73 -14.49 -20.96 -13.10
CA GLU A 73 -13.26 -20.20 -13.27
C GLU A 73 -12.93 -19.38 -12.01
N LEU A 74 -13.95 -18.75 -11.40
CA LEU A 74 -13.76 -17.98 -10.16
C LEU A 74 -13.27 -18.88 -9.02
N GLU A 75 -13.86 -20.07 -8.85
CA GLU A 75 -13.47 -21.03 -7.83
C GLU A 75 -12.05 -21.55 -8.05
N GLN A 76 -11.66 -21.78 -9.30
CA GLN A 76 -10.27 -22.14 -9.66
C GLN A 76 -9.29 -21.01 -9.33
N ASN A 77 -9.64 -19.75 -9.65
CA ASN A 77 -8.81 -18.60 -9.34
C ASN A 77 -8.61 -18.44 -7.82
N ILE A 78 -9.69 -18.53 -7.05
CA ILE A 78 -9.65 -18.47 -5.59
C ILE A 78 -8.75 -19.58 -5.04
N SER A 79 -8.93 -20.81 -5.50
CA SER A 79 -8.11 -21.96 -5.06
C SER A 79 -6.62 -21.76 -5.37
N ALA A 80 -6.30 -21.20 -6.54
CA ALA A 80 -4.91 -20.89 -6.91
C ALA A 80 -4.31 -19.80 -6.02
N ILE A 81 -5.08 -18.77 -5.66
CA ILE A 81 -4.63 -17.71 -4.75
C ILE A 81 -4.41 -18.29 -3.34
N GLU A 82 -5.36 -19.08 -2.83
CA GLU A 82 -5.25 -19.70 -1.52
C GLU A 82 -4.04 -20.64 -1.42
N GLU A 83 -3.78 -21.43 -2.47
CA GLU A 83 -2.60 -22.29 -2.53
C GLU A 83 -1.30 -21.48 -2.53
N CYS A 84 -1.25 -20.41 -3.32
CA CYS A 84 -0.11 -19.48 -3.37
C CYS A 84 0.17 -18.84 -2.00
N LEU A 85 -0.88 -18.60 -1.20
CA LEU A 85 -0.76 -17.94 0.09
C LEU A 85 -0.41 -18.88 1.25
N LYS A 86 -0.47 -20.22 1.09
CA LYS A 86 -0.16 -21.19 2.15
C LYS A 86 1.21 -21.01 2.83
N PRO A 87 2.29 -20.61 2.12
CA PRO A 87 3.58 -20.37 2.76
C PRO A 87 3.62 -19.16 3.69
N PHE A 88 2.62 -18.28 3.61
CA PHE A 88 2.57 -17.03 4.37
C PHE A 88 1.69 -17.19 5.60
N SER A 89 2.22 -16.80 6.76
CA SER A 89 1.44 -16.80 8.01
C SER A 89 0.44 -15.66 8.03
N THR A 90 -0.82 -15.96 8.31
CA THR A 90 -1.89 -14.99 8.45
C THR A 90 -2.52 -15.06 9.83
N TYR A 91 -2.92 -13.92 10.40
CA TYR A 91 -3.63 -13.87 11.70
C TYR A 91 -5.08 -14.32 11.58
N ILE A 92 -5.68 -14.10 10.42
CA ILE A 92 -7.00 -14.59 10.03
C ILE A 92 -6.89 -15.48 8.81
N PRO A 93 -7.77 -16.49 8.70
CA PRO A 93 -7.88 -17.25 7.46
C PRO A 93 -8.15 -16.35 6.28
N VAL A 94 -7.54 -16.67 5.13
CA VAL A 94 -7.88 -16.03 3.86
C VAL A 94 -9.36 -16.24 3.59
N HIS A 95 -10.06 -15.19 3.19
CA HIS A 95 -11.50 -15.21 2.98
C HIS A 95 -11.86 -14.46 1.71
N PHE A 96 -12.59 -15.11 0.83
CA PHE A 96 -13.17 -14.51 -0.37
C PHE A 96 -14.69 -14.42 -0.25
N THR A 97 -15.27 -13.36 -0.81
CA THR A 97 -16.71 -13.16 -0.84
C THR A 97 -17.13 -12.51 -2.16
N ASP A 98 -18.26 -12.94 -2.69
CA ASP A 98 -18.94 -12.34 -3.84
C ASP A 98 -20.18 -11.52 -3.40
N ARG A 99 -20.42 -11.37 -2.10
CA ARG A 99 -21.55 -10.61 -1.54
C ARG A 99 -21.24 -9.12 -1.49
N PRO A 100 -22.01 -8.28 -2.24
CA PRO A 100 -21.76 -6.84 -2.30
C PRO A 100 -21.79 -6.14 -0.95
N GLU A 101 -22.66 -6.55 -0.03
CA GLU A 101 -22.77 -6.00 1.31
C GLU A 101 -21.56 -6.29 2.20
N GLU A 102 -20.75 -7.27 1.83
CA GLU A 102 -19.52 -7.62 2.55
C GLU A 102 -18.30 -6.97 1.91
N TYR A 103 -18.02 -7.21 0.62
CA TYR A 103 -16.84 -6.64 -0.01
C TYR A 103 -16.86 -5.12 -0.06
N SER A 104 -18.03 -4.48 -0.12
CA SER A 104 -18.14 -3.01 -0.06
C SER A 104 -17.61 -2.44 1.25
N LYS A 105 -17.69 -3.18 2.37
CA LYS A 105 -17.11 -2.75 3.65
C LYS A 105 -15.59 -2.70 3.60
N TYR A 106 -14.95 -3.71 2.98
CA TYR A 106 -13.49 -3.72 2.83
C TYR A 106 -13.00 -2.56 1.97
N TRP A 107 -13.70 -2.29 0.87
CA TRP A 107 -13.39 -1.12 0.03
C TRP A 107 -13.67 0.21 0.73
N ALA A 108 -14.70 0.28 1.58
CA ALA A 108 -14.99 1.46 2.38
C ALA A 108 -13.85 1.74 3.41
N ILE A 109 -13.30 0.71 4.04
CA ILE A 109 -12.12 0.82 4.92
C ILE A 109 -10.96 1.44 4.15
N ARG A 110 -10.60 0.85 3.00
CA ARG A 110 -9.50 1.34 2.14
C ARG A 110 -9.72 2.80 1.74
N SER A 111 -10.91 3.16 1.30
CA SER A 111 -11.25 4.52 0.86
C SER A 111 -11.30 5.52 2.02
N GLY A 112 -11.55 5.05 3.24
CA GLY A 112 -11.65 5.86 4.45
C GLY A 112 -10.32 6.29 5.05
N ILE A 113 -9.19 5.72 4.62
CA ILE A 113 -7.88 5.96 5.24
C ILE A 113 -7.49 7.45 5.14
N PHE A 114 -7.45 8.00 3.94
CA PHE A 114 -7.04 9.40 3.74
C PHE A 114 -7.94 10.41 4.47
N PRO A 115 -9.29 10.34 4.36
CA PRO A 115 -10.17 11.20 5.14
C PRO A 115 -9.99 11.06 6.65
N SER A 116 -9.77 9.84 7.15
CA SER A 116 -9.59 9.58 8.58
C SER A 116 -8.30 10.21 9.12
N VAL A 117 -7.17 9.98 8.45
CA VAL A 117 -5.88 10.58 8.83
C VAL A 117 -5.95 12.11 8.76
N GLY A 118 -6.54 12.66 7.70
CA GLY A 118 -6.73 14.10 7.56
C GLY A 118 -7.67 14.71 8.60
N GLY A 119 -8.71 13.96 9.00
CA GLY A 119 -9.71 14.40 9.98
C GLY A 119 -9.18 14.44 11.42
N THR A 120 -8.23 13.59 11.75
CA THR A 120 -7.66 13.46 13.11
C THR A 120 -6.36 14.25 13.30
N ARG A 121 -5.88 14.94 12.25
CA ARG A 121 -4.63 15.70 12.31
C ARG A 121 -4.67 16.84 13.35
N GLN A 122 -3.51 17.16 13.88
CA GLN A 122 -3.36 18.28 14.80
C GLN A 122 -3.67 19.62 14.11
N PRO A 123 -4.34 20.58 14.80
CA PRO A 123 -4.51 21.93 14.29
C PRO A 123 -3.19 22.57 13.88
N GLY A 124 -3.17 23.28 12.73
CA GLY A 124 -1.96 23.90 12.20
C GLY A 124 -1.10 22.97 11.35
N THR A 125 -1.49 21.70 11.16
CA THR A 125 -0.82 20.79 10.25
C THR A 125 -1.57 20.62 8.92
N THR A 126 -0.82 20.27 7.89
CA THR A 126 -1.33 19.87 6.57
C THR A 126 -1.19 18.37 6.43
N CYS A 127 -2.28 17.70 6.05
CA CYS A 127 -2.25 16.30 5.65
C CYS A 127 -1.72 16.22 4.21
N LEU A 128 -0.60 15.55 4.03
CA LEU A 128 0.06 15.38 2.75
C LEU A 128 -0.06 13.91 2.34
N ILE A 129 -0.30 13.69 1.05
CA ILE A 129 -0.25 12.37 0.44
C ILE A 129 0.74 12.41 -0.72
N GLU A 130 1.69 11.50 -0.70
CA GLU A 130 2.69 11.33 -1.74
C GLU A 130 2.53 9.95 -2.39
N ASP A 131 3.04 9.83 -3.59
CA ASP A 131 2.78 8.72 -4.48
C ASP A 131 4.08 8.25 -5.14
N VAL A 132 4.49 7.03 -4.82
CA VAL A 132 5.73 6.42 -5.31
C VAL A 132 5.47 5.03 -5.89
N ALA A 133 6.29 4.62 -6.83
CA ALA A 133 6.23 3.27 -7.38
C ALA A 133 7.60 2.61 -7.41
N PHE A 134 7.62 1.31 -7.14
CA PHE A 134 8.78 0.44 -7.17
C PHE A 134 8.56 -0.71 -8.15
N HIS A 135 9.63 -1.31 -8.63
CA HIS A 135 9.53 -2.61 -9.28
C HIS A 135 8.96 -3.64 -8.30
N ILE A 136 8.09 -4.50 -8.79
CA ILE A 136 7.32 -5.41 -7.93
C ILE A 136 8.23 -6.35 -7.12
N GLU A 137 9.32 -6.80 -7.68
CA GLU A 137 10.32 -7.65 -7.05
C GLU A 137 11.04 -6.98 -5.88
N ASP A 138 11.17 -5.66 -5.91
CA ASP A 138 11.80 -4.87 -4.85
C ASP A 138 10.83 -4.51 -3.71
N LEU A 139 9.54 -4.74 -3.91
CA LEU A 139 8.48 -4.29 -3.01
C LEU A 139 8.72 -4.62 -1.53
N PRO A 140 9.16 -5.85 -1.14
CA PRO A 140 9.36 -6.19 0.26
C PRO A 140 10.46 -5.36 0.94
N GLU A 141 11.56 -5.11 0.24
CA GLU A 141 12.71 -4.38 0.77
C GLU A 141 12.50 -2.87 0.67
N ALA A 142 11.93 -2.40 -0.43
CA ALA A 142 11.61 -1.00 -0.66
C ALA A 142 10.57 -0.49 0.35
N THR A 143 9.51 -1.26 0.63
CA THR A 143 8.51 -0.92 1.65
C THR A 143 9.14 -0.75 3.03
N ALA A 144 9.97 -1.71 3.45
CA ALA A 144 10.63 -1.64 4.75
C ALA A 144 11.59 -0.45 4.83
N ALA A 145 12.31 -0.16 3.74
CA ALA A 145 13.22 0.99 3.67
C ALA A 145 12.45 2.32 3.72
N LEU A 146 11.31 2.42 3.03
CA LEU A 146 10.45 3.60 3.06
C LEU A 146 9.88 3.85 4.46
N GLN A 147 9.37 2.81 5.14
CA GLN A 147 8.88 2.91 6.52
C GLN A 147 9.97 3.41 7.48
N GLN A 148 11.17 2.84 7.39
CA GLN A 148 12.31 3.26 8.22
C GLN A 148 12.75 4.69 7.91
N LEU A 149 12.72 5.09 6.65
CA LEU A 149 13.08 6.45 6.23
C LEU A 149 12.10 7.47 6.82
N ILE A 150 10.80 7.25 6.67
CA ILE A 150 9.75 8.12 7.20
C ILE A 150 9.88 8.25 8.73
N ALA A 151 10.07 7.13 9.43
CA ALA A 151 10.25 7.11 10.88
C ALA A 151 11.51 7.88 11.32
N ARG A 152 12.65 7.77 10.61
CA ARG A 152 13.88 8.53 10.91
C ARG A 152 13.68 10.05 10.84
N HIS A 153 12.77 10.52 10.01
CA HIS A 153 12.39 11.93 9.92
C HIS A 153 11.34 12.33 10.96
N GLY A 154 10.97 11.42 11.89
CA GLY A 154 10.05 11.71 12.98
C GLY A 154 8.57 11.75 12.58
N TYR A 155 8.18 11.03 11.51
CA TYR A 155 6.78 10.87 11.11
C TYR A 155 6.26 9.50 11.55
N ASP A 156 6.20 9.30 12.87
CA ASP A 156 5.81 8.01 13.47
C ASP A 156 4.34 7.64 13.24
N ASP A 157 3.51 8.60 12.88
CA ASP A 157 2.09 8.45 12.57
C ASP A 157 1.78 8.31 11.07
N ALA A 158 2.81 8.38 10.23
CA ALA A 158 2.62 8.25 8.79
C ALA A 158 2.09 6.87 8.40
N CYS A 159 1.16 6.84 7.43
CA CYS A 159 0.53 5.65 6.90
C CYS A 159 1.11 5.29 5.54
N ILE A 160 1.28 3.99 5.25
CA ILE A 160 1.63 3.50 3.92
C ILE A 160 0.54 2.51 3.47
N TYR A 161 -0.07 2.81 2.33
CA TYR A 161 -1.04 1.93 1.70
C TYR A 161 -1.03 2.13 0.19
N GLY A 162 -1.64 1.23 -0.58
CA GLY A 162 -1.78 1.45 -2.02
C GLY A 162 -1.83 0.19 -2.85
N HIS A 163 -1.73 0.39 -4.15
CA HIS A 163 -1.86 -0.61 -5.21
C HIS A 163 -0.60 -1.49 -5.29
N ALA A 164 -0.42 -2.34 -4.27
CA ALA A 164 0.80 -3.12 -4.11
C ALA A 164 1.07 -4.06 -5.29
N LEU A 165 0.01 -4.56 -5.97
CA LEU A 165 0.15 -5.40 -7.15
C LEU A 165 0.89 -4.69 -8.31
N GLU A 166 0.80 -3.36 -8.34
CA GLU A 166 1.47 -2.51 -9.34
C GLU A 166 2.74 -1.83 -8.78
N GLY A 167 3.16 -2.22 -7.56
CA GLY A 167 4.33 -1.62 -6.91
C GLY A 167 4.10 -0.19 -6.42
N ASN A 168 2.87 0.32 -6.49
CA ASN A 168 2.54 1.69 -6.17
C ASN A 168 2.09 1.83 -4.72
N TYR A 169 2.67 2.80 -4.02
CA TYR A 169 2.31 3.17 -2.67
C TYR A 169 2.03 4.65 -2.51
N HIS A 170 0.99 4.93 -1.74
CA HIS A 170 0.76 6.23 -1.13
C HIS A 170 1.32 6.21 0.29
N PHE A 171 2.00 7.29 0.67
CA PHE A 171 2.27 7.54 2.08
C PHE A 171 1.64 8.87 2.50
N ILE A 172 0.97 8.83 3.64
CA ILE A 172 0.28 9.99 4.21
C ILE A 172 1.04 10.40 5.46
N LEU A 173 1.28 11.70 5.59
CA LEU A 173 1.85 12.27 6.80
C LEU A 173 1.21 13.63 7.12
N ASN A 174 1.29 14.02 8.40
CA ASN A 174 0.84 15.32 8.87
C ASN A 174 2.04 16.21 9.14
N GLN A 175 2.11 17.37 8.46
CA GLN A 175 3.25 18.27 8.50
C GLN A 175 2.80 19.69 8.88
N SER A 176 3.46 20.30 9.87
CA SER A 176 3.43 21.73 10.09
C SER A 176 4.52 22.41 9.25
N PHE A 177 4.22 23.60 8.77
CA PHE A 177 5.16 24.47 8.06
C PHE A 177 5.31 25.84 8.76
N SER A 178 5.12 25.86 10.09
CA SER A 178 5.11 27.09 10.87
C SER A 178 6.51 27.61 11.21
N THR A 179 7.53 26.78 11.11
CA THR A 179 8.92 27.11 11.39
C THR A 179 9.87 26.63 10.30
N ASP A 180 11.02 27.28 10.16
CA ASP A 180 12.07 26.87 9.21
C ASP A 180 12.55 25.45 9.47
N THR A 181 12.59 25.01 10.73
CA THR A 181 12.97 23.63 11.10
C THR A 181 11.96 22.62 10.55
N GLU A 182 10.67 22.91 10.62
CA GLU A 182 9.63 22.03 10.09
C GLU A 182 9.64 21.97 8.56
N VAL A 183 9.87 23.12 7.91
CA VAL A 183 10.05 23.20 6.47
C VAL A 183 11.25 22.34 6.05
N LYS A 184 12.39 22.51 6.74
CA LYS A 184 13.59 21.76 6.44
C LYS A 184 13.41 20.25 6.68
N ARG A 185 12.73 19.85 7.75
CA ARG A 185 12.44 18.43 8.01
C ARG A 185 11.71 17.78 6.82
N TYR A 186 10.71 18.45 6.28
CA TYR A 186 9.97 17.96 5.13
C TYR A 186 10.83 17.95 3.85
N GLU A 187 11.60 18.99 3.62
CA GLU A 187 12.55 19.04 2.50
C GLU A 187 13.56 17.88 2.57
N ASP A 188 14.15 17.65 3.74
CA ASP A 188 15.11 16.55 3.94
C ASP A 188 14.44 15.18 3.74
N LEU A 189 13.22 14.98 4.23
CA LEU A 189 12.44 13.77 3.94
C LEU A 189 12.27 13.56 2.44
N MET A 190 11.81 14.56 1.70
CA MET A 190 11.53 14.42 0.27
C MET A 190 12.80 14.18 -0.56
N ASN A 191 13.93 14.78 -0.18
CA ASN A 191 15.22 14.50 -0.79
C ASN A 191 15.67 13.05 -0.55
N ASP A 192 15.49 12.55 0.67
CA ASP A 192 15.81 11.16 1.02
C ASP A 192 14.84 10.17 0.34
N VAL A 193 13.55 10.52 0.22
CA VAL A 193 12.57 9.73 -0.56
C VAL A 193 13.01 9.64 -2.04
N LYS A 194 13.39 10.77 -2.64
CA LYS A 194 13.95 10.79 -4.00
C LYS A 194 15.14 9.84 -4.12
N THR A 195 16.09 9.93 -3.21
CA THR A 195 17.29 9.08 -3.22
C THR A 195 16.93 7.60 -3.04
N LEU A 196 15.99 7.29 -2.14
CA LEU A 196 15.52 5.92 -1.94
C LEU A 196 14.83 5.36 -3.18
N VAL A 197 13.84 6.10 -3.69
CA VAL A 197 12.97 5.63 -4.77
C VAL A 197 13.71 5.57 -6.10
N VAL A 198 14.37 6.67 -6.48
CA VAL A 198 14.97 6.79 -7.81
C VAL A 198 16.38 6.21 -7.82
N ASP A 199 17.27 6.69 -6.93
CA ASP A 199 18.69 6.35 -7.05
C ASP A 199 18.99 4.92 -6.59
N LYS A 200 18.24 4.40 -5.61
CA LYS A 200 18.47 3.06 -5.05
C LYS A 200 17.63 1.97 -5.71
N TYR A 201 16.35 2.23 -5.98
CA TYR A 201 15.41 1.22 -6.46
C TYR A 201 14.96 1.43 -7.91
N ASP A 202 15.52 2.41 -8.63
CA ASP A 202 15.12 2.73 -10.01
C ASP A 202 13.59 2.87 -10.18
N GLY A 203 12.94 3.39 -9.13
CA GLY A 203 11.51 3.58 -9.06
C GLY A 203 11.07 4.95 -9.54
N SER A 204 9.79 5.25 -9.38
CA SER A 204 9.18 6.51 -9.80
C SER A 204 8.62 7.31 -8.63
N LEU A 205 8.87 8.61 -8.62
CA LEU A 205 8.22 9.59 -7.73
C LEU A 205 6.84 10.03 -8.23
N LYS A 206 6.36 9.39 -9.28
CA LYS A 206 5.11 9.70 -9.94
C LYS A 206 4.47 8.39 -10.40
N ALA A 207 3.46 7.94 -9.69
CA ALA A 207 2.70 6.79 -10.10
C ALA A 207 1.33 7.19 -10.66
N GLU A 208 0.27 7.25 -9.84
CA GLU A 208 -1.07 7.60 -10.33
C GLU A 208 -1.44 9.09 -10.14
N HIS A 209 -0.89 9.77 -9.13
CA HIS A 209 -1.24 11.16 -8.81
C HIS A 209 -0.60 12.20 -9.74
N GLY A 210 0.27 11.78 -10.64
CA GLY A 210 1.04 12.68 -11.48
C GLY A 210 2.06 13.49 -10.68
N THR A 211 2.52 14.62 -11.22
CA THR A 211 3.65 15.37 -10.64
C THR A 211 3.28 16.10 -9.35
N GLY A 212 2.07 16.64 -9.24
CA GLY A 212 1.61 17.39 -8.07
C GLY A 212 2.52 18.58 -7.69
N ARG A 213 2.14 19.29 -6.63
CA ARG A 213 2.91 20.43 -6.11
C ARG A 213 4.22 19.96 -5.46
N ASN A 214 4.14 18.91 -4.66
CA ASN A 214 5.26 18.47 -3.81
C ASN A 214 6.35 17.81 -4.62
N MET A 215 5.99 17.19 -5.76
CA MET A 215 6.95 16.58 -6.69
C MET A 215 7.52 17.56 -7.73
N ALA A 216 7.04 18.80 -7.78
CA ALA A 216 7.52 19.81 -8.74
C ALA A 216 9.04 20.02 -8.70
N PRO A 217 9.73 20.05 -7.53
CA PRO A 217 11.18 20.17 -7.48
C PRO A 217 11.94 18.99 -8.12
N PHE A 218 11.27 17.84 -8.28
CA PHE A 218 11.86 16.59 -8.77
C PHE A 218 11.43 16.21 -10.19
N VAL A 219 10.75 17.12 -10.91
CA VAL A 219 10.23 16.84 -12.26
C VAL A 219 11.30 16.31 -13.21
N THR A 220 12.48 16.92 -13.22
CA THR A 220 13.59 16.49 -14.08
C THR A 220 14.02 15.04 -13.81
N VAL A 221 13.94 14.60 -12.55
CA VAL A 221 14.30 13.24 -12.14
C VAL A 221 13.19 12.24 -12.49
N SER A 222 11.92 12.63 -12.31
CA SER A 222 10.79 11.73 -12.51
C SER A 222 10.42 11.49 -13.99
N TYR A 223 10.99 12.23 -14.93
CA TYR A 223 10.75 12.06 -16.37
C TYR A 223 11.87 11.32 -17.12
N THR A 224 12.92 10.92 -16.45
CA THR A 224 14.06 10.22 -17.09
C THR A 224 13.92 8.70 -17.08
N HIS A 225 12.81 8.17 -16.59
CA HIS A 225 12.52 6.73 -16.53
C HIS A 225 11.17 6.35 -17.11
#